data_8463a361a85d4783ea104bc58304a7ad
#
_entry.id   8463a361a85d4783ea104bc58304a7ad
#
_cell.length_a   1.000
_cell.length_b   1.000
_cell.length_c   1.000
_cell.angle_alpha   90.00
_cell.angle_beta   90.00
_cell.angle_gamma   90.00
#
_symmetry.space_group_name_H-M   'P 1'
#
loop_
_entity.id
_entity.type
_entity.pdbx_description
1 polymer ?
#
loop_
_entity_poly.entity_id
_entity_poly.type
_entity_poly.pdbx_seq_one_letter_code
_entity_poly.pdbx_strand_id
1 'polypeptide(L)'
;VNTLGHARQLLTARDRGVTRPNNDTLYSSAWLDLSAGPVLLSLPAFAERYWSLACMDPFTDNEACLSRRTSGGGARTLWIASQRWSGEPPAGAEPLRLPCDDVWMLARILVDGPDDIPAVRALQDAMQLRAPQVSRPWITRPDEQDPQRFLAFVNEALGRNPVLARDIELLERLKGVGLSPGESDSWSRLEAPVQSAWQRLLPVLRQSLQTPDPAYRRLIGPGWMSGLDHIGRFGRDHAYRARIALGGLGALPREEAIYASAYIDGHGARLSGSASYRLRVPADLPVSGFWSLSMY
;
A
#
# COMPACT_ATOMS: atom_id res chain seq x y z
N VAL A 1 -7.12 1.48 -15.22
CA VAL A 1 -8.13 1.16 -14.22
C VAL A 1 -8.82 -0.13 -14.61
N ASN A 2 -9.15 -0.97 -13.65
CA ASN A 2 -9.81 -2.26 -13.83
C ASN A 2 -9.06 -3.22 -14.79
N THR A 3 -7.74 -3.17 -14.78
CA THR A 3 -6.88 -4.04 -15.59
C THR A 3 -5.73 -4.54 -14.73
N LEU A 4 -5.44 -5.83 -14.80
CA LEU A 4 -4.29 -6.44 -14.13
C LEU A 4 -3.01 -6.12 -14.88
N GLY A 5 -2.03 -5.59 -14.16
CA GLY A 5 -0.65 -5.50 -14.58
C GLY A 5 0.21 -6.48 -13.79
N HIS A 6 1.15 -7.15 -14.44
CA HIS A 6 2.02 -8.15 -13.81
C HIS A 6 3.48 -7.76 -13.94
N ALA A 7 4.19 -7.68 -12.81
CA ALA A 7 5.64 -7.70 -12.80
C ALA A 7 6.11 -9.13 -13.10
N ARG A 8 6.88 -9.30 -14.19
CA ARG A 8 7.27 -10.61 -14.70
C ARG A 8 8.68 -11.03 -14.29
N GLN A 9 9.38 -10.17 -13.58
CA GLN A 9 10.75 -10.40 -13.13
C GLN A 9 10.90 -9.91 -11.70
N LEU A 10 11.79 -10.52 -10.95
CA LEU A 10 12.21 -10.01 -9.65
C LEU A 10 13.03 -8.74 -9.86
N LEU A 11 12.86 -7.79 -8.94
CA LEU A 11 13.65 -6.58 -8.93
C LEU A 11 15.09 -6.87 -8.50
N THR A 12 16.03 -6.08 -8.99
CA THR A 12 17.46 -6.21 -8.74
C THR A 12 18.04 -4.90 -8.22
N ALA A 13 19.31 -4.89 -7.86
CA ALA A 13 20.03 -3.69 -7.47
C ALA A 13 20.11 -2.60 -8.56
N ARG A 14 19.75 -2.93 -9.81
CA ARG A 14 19.68 -1.98 -10.93
C ARG A 14 18.37 -1.19 -10.96
N ASP A 15 17.34 -1.71 -10.29
CA ASP A 15 16.01 -1.09 -10.24
C ASP A 15 16.00 0.01 -9.19
N ARG A 16 16.01 1.27 -9.65
CA ARG A 16 16.13 2.48 -8.80
C ARG A 16 14.79 3.17 -8.51
N GLY A 17 13.69 2.65 -9.05
CA GLY A 17 12.34 3.21 -8.86
C GLY A 17 11.76 3.00 -7.47
N VAL A 18 12.30 2.05 -6.71
CA VAL A 18 11.87 1.71 -5.34
C VAL A 18 13.10 1.66 -4.44
N THR A 19 13.01 2.27 -3.26
CA THR A 19 14.14 2.39 -2.32
C THR A 19 14.60 1.05 -1.72
N ARG A 20 13.67 0.10 -1.57
CA ARG A 20 13.91 -1.23 -1.00
C ARG A 20 13.04 -2.24 -1.75
N PRO A 21 13.43 -2.58 -2.99
CA PRO A 21 12.65 -3.48 -3.80
C PRO A 21 12.58 -4.87 -3.17
N ASN A 22 11.38 -5.45 -3.18
CA ASN A 22 11.20 -6.85 -2.83
C ASN A 22 11.70 -7.70 -4.01
N ASN A 23 12.54 -8.67 -3.71
CA ASN A 23 13.10 -9.63 -4.67
C ASN A 23 12.73 -11.08 -4.37
N ASP A 24 11.72 -11.30 -3.53
CA ASP A 24 11.24 -12.64 -3.16
C ASP A 24 9.92 -13.00 -3.84
N THR A 25 9.15 -12.00 -4.30
CA THR A 25 7.81 -12.21 -4.87
C THR A 25 7.63 -11.48 -6.20
N LEU A 26 6.85 -12.07 -7.11
CA LEU A 26 6.30 -11.34 -8.25
C LEU A 26 4.99 -10.65 -7.87
N TYR A 27 4.82 -9.45 -8.39
CA TYR A 27 3.64 -8.62 -8.13
C TYR A 27 2.63 -8.68 -9.27
N SER A 28 1.35 -8.69 -8.91
CA SER A 28 0.24 -8.37 -9.81
C SER A 28 -0.57 -7.25 -9.20
N SER A 29 -0.82 -6.20 -9.95
CA SER A 29 -1.44 -4.98 -9.42
C SER A 29 -2.57 -4.51 -10.33
N ALA A 30 -3.60 -3.91 -9.72
CA ALA A 30 -4.64 -3.18 -10.42
C ALA A 30 -5.15 -2.03 -9.57
N TRP A 31 -5.46 -0.92 -10.21
CA TRP A 31 -6.35 0.09 -9.64
C TRP A 31 -7.77 -0.25 -10.04
N LEU A 32 -8.62 -0.52 -9.05
CA LEU A 32 -10.04 -0.80 -9.27
C LEU A 32 -10.85 0.47 -9.06
N ASP A 33 -11.81 0.69 -9.94
CA ASP A 33 -12.89 1.65 -9.77
C ASP A 33 -14.20 0.88 -9.60
N LEU A 34 -14.72 0.87 -8.38
CA LEU A 34 -15.95 0.17 -7.99
C LEU A 34 -17.20 1.05 -8.11
N SER A 35 -17.06 2.31 -8.55
CA SER A 35 -18.19 3.25 -8.65
C SER A 35 -19.23 2.83 -9.69
N ALA A 36 -18.78 2.15 -10.75
CA ALA A 36 -19.65 1.65 -11.82
C ALA A 36 -20.24 0.26 -11.53
N GLY A 37 -19.78 -0.40 -10.49
CA GLY A 37 -20.24 -1.72 -10.06
C GLY A 37 -19.14 -2.65 -9.60
N PRO A 38 -19.51 -3.86 -9.16
CA PRO A 38 -18.58 -4.84 -8.65
C PRO A 38 -17.62 -5.37 -9.72
N VAL A 39 -16.47 -5.83 -9.23
CA VAL A 39 -15.43 -6.49 -10.02
C VAL A 39 -15.35 -7.96 -9.61
N LEU A 40 -15.24 -8.86 -10.58
CA LEU A 40 -14.95 -10.27 -10.34
C LEU A 40 -13.46 -10.53 -10.56
N LEU A 41 -12.77 -11.00 -9.53
CA LEU A 41 -11.38 -11.44 -9.58
C LEU A 41 -11.30 -12.95 -9.36
N SER A 42 -10.91 -13.69 -10.40
CA SER A 42 -10.62 -15.11 -10.28
C SER A 42 -9.15 -15.32 -9.98
N LEU A 43 -8.86 -16.04 -8.91
CA LEU A 43 -7.53 -16.43 -8.45
C LEU A 43 -7.33 -17.93 -8.68
N PRO A 44 -6.19 -18.37 -9.23
CA PRO A 44 -5.86 -19.78 -9.36
C PRO A 44 -5.62 -20.44 -7.99
N ALA A 45 -5.50 -21.74 -7.97
CA ALA A 45 -4.98 -22.45 -6.80
C ALA A 45 -3.47 -22.17 -6.65
N PHE A 46 -3.06 -21.68 -5.50
CA PHE A 46 -1.66 -21.45 -5.15
C PHE A 46 -1.02 -22.63 -4.40
N ALA A 47 -1.83 -23.63 -4.04
CA ALA A 47 -1.42 -24.80 -3.24
C ALA A 47 -0.68 -24.39 -1.96
N GLU A 48 0.54 -24.90 -1.77
CA GLU A 48 1.36 -24.62 -0.59
C GLU A 48 2.19 -23.33 -0.72
N ARG A 49 2.20 -22.69 -1.89
CA ARG A 49 2.95 -21.45 -2.15
C ARG A 49 2.40 -20.29 -1.34
N TYR A 50 3.29 -19.47 -0.78
CA TYR A 50 2.89 -18.20 -0.20
C TYR A 50 2.33 -17.26 -1.27
N TRP A 51 1.20 -16.69 -0.97
CA TRP A 51 0.58 -15.62 -1.72
C TRP A 51 -0.14 -14.65 -0.78
N SER A 52 -0.28 -13.42 -1.18
CA SER A 52 -1.13 -12.43 -0.53
C SER A 52 -1.80 -11.52 -1.55
N LEU A 53 -2.97 -11.01 -1.21
CA LEU A 53 -3.73 -10.02 -1.96
C LEU A 53 -4.16 -8.93 -0.99
N ALA A 54 -3.52 -7.78 -1.09
CA ALA A 54 -3.88 -6.58 -0.35
C ALA A 54 -4.85 -5.75 -1.19
N CYS A 55 -5.97 -5.35 -0.61
CA CYS A 55 -6.89 -4.36 -1.16
C CYS A 55 -6.83 -3.13 -0.27
N MET A 56 -6.19 -2.09 -0.77
CA MET A 56 -5.94 -0.85 -0.05
C MET A 56 -6.87 0.25 -0.56
N ASP A 57 -7.32 1.09 0.36
CA ASP A 57 -7.99 2.33 0.00
C ASP A 57 -7.00 3.31 -0.69
N PRO A 58 -7.45 4.45 -1.24
CA PRO A 58 -6.58 5.43 -1.87
C PRO A 58 -5.51 6.02 -0.94
N PHE A 59 -5.69 5.86 0.36
CA PHE A 59 -4.79 6.35 1.41
C PHE A 59 -3.87 5.28 1.98
N THR A 60 -3.88 4.08 1.34
CA THR A 60 -3.01 2.93 1.64
C THR A 60 -3.29 2.17 2.93
N ASP A 61 -4.45 2.36 3.56
CA ASP A 61 -4.95 1.43 4.56
C ASP A 61 -5.36 0.11 3.89
N ASN A 62 -4.92 -1.03 4.44
CA ASN A 62 -5.35 -2.35 3.97
C ASN A 62 -6.76 -2.64 4.49
N GLU A 63 -7.76 -2.36 3.70
CA GLU A 63 -9.17 -2.65 4.00
C GLU A 63 -9.44 -4.16 3.98
N ALA A 64 -8.68 -4.89 3.17
CA ALA A 64 -8.64 -6.35 3.19
C ALA A 64 -7.24 -6.86 2.85
N CYS A 65 -6.84 -7.96 3.48
CA CYS A 65 -5.63 -8.69 3.17
C CYS A 65 -5.95 -10.19 3.21
N LEU A 66 -6.11 -10.77 2.03
CA LEU A 66 -6.24 -12.22 1.85
C LEU A 66 -4.85 -12.81 1.64
N SER A 67 -4.63 -13.99 2.18
CA SER A 67 -3.33 -14.66 1.99
C SER A 67 -3.49 -16.17 2.21
N ARG A 68 -2.42 -16.92 1.96
CA ARG A 68 -2.40 -18.33 2.34
C ARG A 68 -2.78 -18.54 3.81
N ARG A 69 -2.32 -17.67 4.71
CA ARG A 69 -2.60 -17.75 6.14
C ARG A 69 -4.09 -17.58 6.46
N THR A 70 -4.79 -16.65 5.79
CA THR A 70 -6.19 -16.32 6.09
C THR A 70 -7.19 -17.06 5.23
N SER A 71 -6.77 -17.53 4.05
CA SER A 71 -7.66 -17.98 2.99
C SER A 71 -7.26 -19.32 2.37
N GLY A 72 -6.12 -19.91 2.79
CA GLY A 72 -5.60 -21.16 2.21
C GLY A 72 -5.03 -21.00 0.80
N GLY A 73 -4.81 -22.12 0.11
CA GLY A 73 -4.18 -22.17 -1.21
C GLY A 73 -5.11 -22.57 -2.36
N GLY A 74 -6.42 -22.71 -2.13
CA GLY A 74 -7.40 -23.12 -3.16
C GLY A 74 -7.72 -21.98 -4.15
N ALA A 75 -8.19 -22.38 -5.35
CA ALA A 75 -8.74 -21.43 -6.32
C ALA A 75 -10.01 -20.79 -5.77
N ARG A 76 -10.24 -19.52 -6.13
CA ARG A 76 -11.41 -18.76 -5.69
C ARG A 76 -11.80 -17.65 -6.64
N THR A 77 -13.03 -17.23 -6.57
CA THR A 77 -13.50 -16.02 -7.27
C THR A 77 -14.00 -15.04 -6.21
N LEU A 78 -13.44 -13.84 -6.20
CA LEU A 78 -13.84 -12.75 -5.33
C LEU A 78 -14.80 -11.83 -6.10
N TRP A 79 -15.91 -11.49 -5.45
CA TRP A 79 -16.80 -10.43 -5.89
C TRP A 79 -16.50 -9.18 -5.05
N ILE A 80 -15.72 -8.26 -5.63
CA ILE A 80 -15.24 -7.06 -4.96
C ILE A 80 -16.20 -5.92 -5.25
N ALA A 81 -16.81 -5.36 -4.22
CA ALA A 81 -17.81 -4.30 -4.34
C ALA A 81 -17.57 -3.19 -3.32
N SER A 82 -17.93 -1.97 -3.68
CA SER A 82 -18.07 -0.88 -2.70
C SER A 82 -19.22 -1.21 -1.73
N GLN A 83 -19.08 -0.79 -0.46
CA GLN A 83 -20.17 -0.90 0.53
C GLN A 83 -21.46 -0.21 0.11
N ARG A 84 -21.38 0.75 -0.80
CA ARG A 84 -22.55 1.45 -1.37
C ARG A 84 -23.34 0.61 -2.38
N TRP A 85 -22.79 -0.50 -2.85
CA TRP A 85 -23.45 -1.36 -3.82
C TRP A 85 -24.43 -2.32 -3.13
N SER A 86 -25.70 -2.29 -3.57
CA SER A 86 -26.77 -3.09 -2.95
C SER A 86 -26.96 -4.49 -3.54
N GLY A 87 -26.29 -4.81 -4.67
CA GLY A 87 -26.41 -6.12 -5.34
C GLY A 87 -25.75 -7.25 -4.57
N GLU A 88 -26.09 -8.49 -4.93
CA GLU A 88 -25.54 -9.71 -4.35
C GLU A 88 -24.48 -10.35 -5.26
N PRO A 89 -23.52 -11.11 -4.69
CA PRO A 89 -22.54 -11.83 -5.47
C PRO A 89 -23.19 -12.94 -6.32
N PRO A 90 -22.67 -13.22 -7.51
CA PRO A 90 -23.09 -14.37 -8.29
C PRO A 90 -22.74 -15.67 -7.58
N ALA A 91 -23.45 -16.75 -7.89
CA ALA A 91 -23.22 -18.06 -7.30
C ALA A 91 -21.74 -18.49 -7.45
N GLY A 92 -21.15 -18.95 -6.35
CA GLY A 92 -19.76 -19.39 -6.30
C GLY A 92 -18.72 -18.29 -6.16
N ALA A 93 -19.12 -17.02 -6.09
CA ALA A 93 -18.20 -15.92 -5.79
C ALA A 93 -18.26 -15.53 -4.30
N GLU A 94 -17.10 -15.32 -3.71
CA GLU A 94 -16.94 -14.88 -2.32
C GLU A 94 -17.09 -13.34 -2.25
N PRO A 95 -17.97 -12.79 -1.40
CA PRO A 95 -18.14 -11.35 -1.30
C PRO A 95 -16.98 -10.70 -0.56
N LEU A 96 -16.45 -9.61 -1.14
CA LEU A 96 -15.50 -8.71 -0.53
C LEU A 96 -16.02 -7.27 -0.66
N ARG A 97 -16.61 -6.74 0.41
CA ARG A 97 -17.14 -5.37 0.44
C ARG A 97 -16.13 -4.43 1.04
N LEU A 98 -15.79 -3.36 0.30
CA LEU A 98 -14.78 -2.37 0.69
C LEU A 98 -15.43 -1.01 0.92
N PRO A 99 -14.91 -0.19 1.85
CA PRO A 99 -15.52 1.09 2.23
C PRO A 99 -15.30 2.21 1.21
N CYS A 100 -14.51 1.98 0.17
CA CYS A 100 -14.13 2.96 -0.84
C CYS A 100 -14.50 2.47 -2.25
N ASP A 101 -14.51 3.39 -3.20
CA ASP A 101 -14.76 3.09 -4.62
C ASP A 101 -13.45 2.90 -5.39
N ASP A 102 -12.43 3.68 -5.09
CA ASP A 102 -11.09 3.49 -5.64
C ASP A 102 -10.30 2.54 -4.73
N VAL A 103 -9.77 1.46 -5.29
CA VAL A 103 -9.01 0.43 -4.55
C VAL A 103 -7.70 0.15 -5.27
N TRP A 104 -6.60 0.23 -4.54
CA TRP A 104 -5.34 -0.32 -5.01
C TRP A 104 -5.21 -1.78 -4.60
N MET A 105 -5.33 -2.66 -5.56
CA MET A 105 -5.16 -4.09 -5.39
C MET A 105 -3.70 -4.49 -5.69
N LEU A 106 -3.06 -5.21 -4.77
CA LEU A 106 -1.68 -5.66 -4.91
C LEU A 106 -1.54 -7.11 -4.45
N ALA A 107 -1.35 -8.00 -5.40
CA ALA A 107 -1.04 -9.41 -5.13
C ALA A 107 0.47 -9.65 -5.13
N ARG A 108 0.93 -10.53 -4.25
CA ARG A 108 2.31 -11.03 -4.15
C ARG A 108 2.29 -12.55 -4.22
N ILE A 109 3.17 -13.12 -5.02
CA ILE A 109 3.32 -14.57 -5.18
C ILE A 109 4.80 -14.89 -5.01
N LEU A 110 5.12 -15.75 -4.04
CA LEU A 110 6.49 -16.15 -3.72
C LEU A 110 7.14 -16.86 -4.91
N VAL A 111 8.39 -16.53 -5.15
CA VAL A 111 9.28 -17.18 -6.12
C VAL A 111 10.32 -17.98 -5.36
N ASP A 112 10.39 -19.27 -5.59
CA ASP A 112 11.37 -20.18 -4.99
C ASP A 112 12.57 -20.36 -5.93
N GLY A 113 13.35 -19.31 -6.05
CA GLY A 113 14.53 -19.27 -6.92
C GLY A 113 14.24 -18.94 -8.40
N PRO A 114 15.29 -18.73 -9.20
CA PRO A 114 15.16 -18.30 -10.61
C PRO A 114 14.38 -19.27 -11.50
N ASP A 115 14.53 -20.57 -11.27
CA ASP A 115 13.89 -21.61 -12.08
C ASP A 115 12.37 -21.70 -11.84
N ASP A 116 11.87 -21.12 -10.76
CA ASP A 116 10.46 -21.09 -10.40
C ASP A 116 9.69 -19.92 -11.06
N ILE A 117 10.38 -18.95 -11.63
CA ILE A 117 9.75 -17.79 -12.27
C ILE A 117 8.71 -18.19 -13.33
N PRO A 118 8.94 -19.17 -14.22
CA PRO A 118 7.92 -19.59 -15.18
C PRO A 118 6.64 -20.11 -14.54
N ALA A 119 6.74 -20.86 -13.44
CA ALA A 119 5.58 -21.36 -12.70
C ALA A 119 4.77 -20.23 -12.06
N VAL A 120 5.44 -19.23 -11.47
CA VAL A 120 4.76 -18.05 -10.90
C VAL A 120 4.11 -17.21 -11.99
N ARG A 121 4.74 -17.05 -13.16
CA ARG A 121 4.14 -16.38 -14.33
C ARG A 121 2.87 -17.08 -14.80
N ALA A 122 2.86 -18.42 -14.83
CA ALA A 122 1.66 -19.18 -15.17
C ALA A 122 0.51 -18.93 -14.19
N LEU A 123 0.82 -18.80 -12.88
CA LEU A 123 -0.18 -18.39 -11.88
C LEU A 123 -0.70 -16.98 -12.14
N GLN A 124 0.17 -16.04 -12.49
CA GLN A 124 -0.24 -14.69 -12.85
C GLN A 124 -1.14 -14.68 -14.10
N ASP A 125 -0.80 -15.47 -15.13
CA ASP A 125 -1.57 -15.59 -16.38
C ASP A 125 -2.97 -16.20 -16.15
N ALA A 126 -3.10 -17.04 -15.13
CA ALA A 126 -4.38 -17.64 -14.73
C ALA A 126 -5.27 -16.70 -13.91
N MET A 127 -4.75 -15.57 -13.42
CA MET A 127 -5.56 -14.54 -12.76
C MET A 127 -6.42 -13.82 -13.79
N GLN A 128 -7.72 -13.67 -13.50
CA GLN A 128 -8.65 -12.98 -14.39
C GLN A 128 -9.41 -11.90 -13.64
N LEU A 129 -9.46 -10.70 -14.22
CA LEU A 129 -10.24 -9.58 -13.72
C LEU A 129 -11.34 -9.24 -14.72
N ARG A 130 -12.59 -9.29 -14.28
CA ARG A 130 -13.75 -8.87 -15.05
C ARG A 130 -14.42 -7.72 -14.31
N ALA A 131 -14.57 -6.59 -14.99
CA ALA A 131 -15.09 -5.37 -14.39
C ALA A 131 -16.03 -4.66 -15.38
N PRO A 132 -16.96 -3.85 -14.87
CA PRO A 132 -17.71 -2.94 -15.72
C PRO A 132 -16.78 -1.91 -16.36
N GLN A 133 -17.21 -1.36 -17.49
CA GLN A 133 -16.51 -0.24 -18.10
C GLN A 133 -16.68 1.00 -17.21
N VAL A 134 -15.59 1.67 -16.93
CA VAL A 134 -15.57 2.90 -16.13
C VAL A 134 -15.30 4.10 -17.02
N SER A 135 -15.97 5.21 -16.72
CA SER A 135 -15.84 6.46 -17.45
C SER A 135 -15.12 7.57 -16.65
N ARG A 136 -14.84 7.36 -15.36
CA ARG A 136 -14.14 8.36 -14.54
C ARG A 136 -12.69 8.53 -15.03
N PRO A 137 -12.26 9.74 -15.35
CA PRO A 137 -10.89 9.97 -15.76
C PRO A 137 -9.91 9.62 -14.62
N TRP A 138 -8.71 9.22 -15.01
CA TRP A 138 -7.62 9.04 -14.06
C TRP A 138 -7.18 10.41 -13.51
N ILE A 139 -6.92 10.49 -12.21
CA ILE A 139 -6.39 11.71 -11.61
C ILE A 139 -4.92 11.82 -11.96
N THR A 140 -4.52 12.93 -12.59
CA THR A 140 -3.12 13.19 -12.91
C THR A 140 -2.39 13.71 -11.67
N ARG A 141 -1.26 13.10 -11.35
CA ARG A 141 -0.41 13.55 -10.25
C ARG A 141 0.01 15.01 -10.45
N PRO A 142 -0.22 15.91 -9.48
CA PRO A 142 0.15 17.31 -9.58
C PRO A 142 1.65 17.51 -9.37
N ASP A 143 2.12 18.72 -9.67
CA ASP A 143 3.36 19.20 -9.09
C ASP A 143 3.15 19.38 -7.58
N GLU A 144 3.83 18.57 -6.80
CA GLU A 144 3.70 18.55 -5.34
C GLU A 144 4.35 19.76 -4.66
N GLN A 145 5.03 20.62 -5.42
CA GLN A 145 5.60 21.88 -4.94
C GLN A 145 4.65 23.06 -5.15
N ASP A 146 3.61 22.88 -5.98
CA ASP A 146 2.57 23.89 -6.19
C ASP A 146 1.40 23.63 -5.22
N PRO A 147 1.23 24.43 -4.16
CA PRO A 147 0.21 24.20 -3.14
C PRO A 147 -1.22 24.24 -3.69
N GLN A 148 -1.49 25.09 -4.68
CA GLN A 148 -2.81 25.20 -5.30
C GLN A 148 -3.17 23.91 -6.03
N ARG A 149 -2.27 23.42 -6.88
CA ARG A 149 -2.48 22.18 -7.63
C ARG A 149 -2.52 20.97 -6.70
N PHE A 150 -1.67 20.96 -5.67
CA PHE A 150 -1.66 19.91 -4.66
C PHE A 150 -3.00 19.86 -3.91
N LEU A 151 -3.52 21.00 -3.44
CA LEU A 151 -4.80 21.07 -2.74
C LEU A 151 -5.97 20.65 -3.63
N ALA A 152 -6.01 21.12 -4.89
CA ALA A 152 -7.02 20.73 -5.86
C ALA A 152 -7.03 19.21 -6.09
N PHE A 153 -5.84 18.60 -6.27
CA PHE A 153 -5.69 17.17 -6.43
C PHE A 153 -6.17 16.38 -5.20
N VAL A 154 -5.79 16.82 -4.00
CA VAL A 154 -6.22 16.17 -2.75
C VAL A 154 -7.74 16.22 -2.60
N ASN A 155 -8.37 17.38 -2.86
CA ASN A 155 -9.81 17.52 -2.79
C ASN A 155 -10.54 16.67 -3.83
N GLU A 156 -10.02 16.57 -5.05
CA GLU A 156 -10.55 15.68 -6.08
C GLU A 156 -10.45 14.22 -5.64
N ALA A 157 -9.29 13.78 -5.14
CA ALA A 157 -9.09 12.43 -4.65
C ALA A 157 -10.02 12.08 -3.48
N LEU A 158 -10.19 13.01 -2.55
CA LEU A 158 -11.13 12.86 -1.43
C LEU A 158 -12.59 12.77 -1.91
N GLY A 159 -12.97 13.54 -2.93
CA GLY A 159 -14.33 13.55 -3.48
C GLY A 159 -14.72 12.30 -4.27
N ARG A 160 -13.73 11.50 -4.71
CA ARG A 160 -13.98 10.27 -5.47
C ARG A 160 -14.52 9.14 -4.62
N ASN A 161 -14.27 9.18 -3.32
CA ASN A 161 -14.58 8.11 -2.39
C ASN A 161 -15.53 8.61 -1.27
N PRO A 162 -16.30 7.72 -0.64
CA PRO A 162 -17.01 8.06 0.59
C PRO A 162 -16.04 8.53 1.66
N VAL A 163 -16.41 9.59 2.39
CA VAL A 163 -15.64 10.01 3.56
C VAL A 163 -15.77 8.92 4.63
N LEU A 164 -14.67 8.37 5.06
CA LEU A 164 -14.65 7.33 6.09
C LEU A 164 -14.86 7.95 7.48
N ALA A 165 -15.54 7.23 8.35
CA ALA A 165 -15.84 7.71 9.72
C ALA A 165 -14.57 8.12 10.49
N ARG A 166 -13.44 7.47 10.23
CA ARG A 166 -12.16 7.80 10.86
C ARG A 166 -11.59 9.16 10.43
N ASP A 167 -11.99 9.68 9.27
CA ASP A 167 -11.44 10.90 8.66
C ASP A 167 -12.34 12.14 8.86
N ILE A 168 -13.60 11.97 9.27
CA ILE A 168 -14.57 13.05 9.39
C ILE A 168 -14.02 14.18 10.28
N GLU A 169 -13.55 13.86 11.47
CA GLU A 169 -13.04 14.84 12.43
C GLU A 169 -11.83 15.60 11.88
N LEU A 170 -10.92 14.89 11.20
CA LEU A 170 -9.76 15.52 10.57
C LEU A 170 -10.17 16.47 9.46
N LEU A 171 -11.10 16.06 8.58
CA LEU A 171 -11.56 16.90 7.46
C LEU A 171 -12.27 18.16 7.97
N GLU A 172 -13.11 18.05 9.00
CA GLU A 172 -13.74 19.24 9.61
C GLU A 172 -12.70 20.22 10.17
N ARG A 173 -11.65 19.72 10.84
CA ARG A 173 -10.55 20.56 11.36
C ARG A 173 -9.75 21.24 10.23
N LEU A 174 -9.60 20.58 9.09
CA LEU A 174 -8.81 21.07 7.97
C LEU A 174 -9.61 21.86 6.94
N LYS A 175 -10.92 22.00 7.14
CA LYS A 175 -11.80 22.77 6.26
C LYS A 175 -11.36 24.23 6.12
N GLY A 176 -10.92 24.86 7.24
CA GLY A 176 -10.41 26.23 7.24
C GLY A 176 -9.13 26.46 6.43
N VAL A 177 -8.40 25.38 6.09
CA VAL A 177 -7.21 25.46 5.21
C VAL A 177 -7.48 24.93 3.82
N GLY A 178 -8.74 24.75 3.44
CA GLY A 178 -9.16 24.45 2.07
C GLY A 178 -9.37 22.97 1.75
N LEU A 179 -9.26 22.06 2.71
CA LEU A 179 -9.63 20.67 2.46
C LEU A 179 -11.15 20.53 2.44
N SER A 180 -11.66 20.25 1.25
CA SER A 180 -13.10 20.11 0.98
C SER A 180 -13.28 19.03 -0.11
N PRO A 181 -13.70 17.82 0.24
CA PRO A 181 -13.83 16.72 -0.70
C PRO A 181 -14.66 17.09 -1.94
N GLY A 182 -14.10 16.91 -3.12
CA GLY A 182 -14.72 17.22 -4.42
C GLY A 182 -14.61 18.68 -4.88
N GLU A 183 -14.05 19.58 -4.09
CA GLU A 183 -13.92 21.01 -4.43
C GLU A 183 -12.52 21.36 -4.93
N SER A 184 -12.30 21.31 -6.24
CA SER A 184 -10.99 21.59 -6.85
C SER A 184 -10.59 23.08 -6.82
N ASP A 185 -11.54 24.01 -6.64
CA ASP A 185 -11.31 25.47 -6.65
C ASP A 185 -11.23 26.10 -5.24
N SER A 186 -11.14 25.29 -4.20
CA SER A 186 -11.10 25.77 -2.80
C SER A 186 -9.97 26.78 -2.52
N TRP A 187 -8.86 26.71 -3.28
CA TRP A 187 -7.74 27.63 -3.14
C TRP A 187 -8.13 29.11 -3.32
N SER A 188 -8.98 29.42 -4.28
CA SER A 188 -9.41 30.79 -4.57
C SER A 188 -10.23 31.43 -3.44
N ARG A 189 -10.81 30.62 -2.56
CA ARG A 189 -11.59 31.04 -1.40
C ARG A 189 -10.78 31.21 -0.12
N LEU A 190 -9.50 30.79 -0.13
CA LEU A 190 -8.62 30.94 1.02
C LEU A 190 -8.17 32.37 1.18
N GLU A 191 -8.12 32.83 2.41
CA GLU A 191 -7.52 34.12 2.74
C GLU A 191 -6.02 34.14 2.44
N ALA A 192 -5.49 35.29 2.06
CA ALA A 192 -4.07 35.47 1.68
C ALA A 192 -3.07 34.95 2.74
N PRO A 193 -3.30 35.11 4.07
CA PRO A 193 -2.42 34.53 5.08
C PRO A 193 -2.38 32.98 5.03
N VAL A 194 -3.50 32.32 4.73
CA VAL A 194 -3.59 30.86 4.62
C VAL A 194 -2.87 30.37 3.37
N GLN A 195 -3.07 31.04 2.22
CA GLN A 195 -2.33 30.74 0.99
C GLN A 195 -0.81 30.87 1.19
N SER A 196 -0.38 31.96 1.87
CA SER A 196 1.03 32.17 2.21
C SER A 196 1.57 31.09 3.15
N ALA A 197 0.75 30.61 4.09
CA ALA A 197 1.12 29.50 4.96
C ALA A 197 1.32 28.19 4.17
N TRP A 198 0.45 27.87 3.23
CA TRP A 198 0.61 26.72 2.34
C TRP A 198 1.93 26.75 1.57
N GLN A 199 2.25 27.89 0.94
CA GLN A 199 3.49 28.06 0.16
C GLN A 199 4.73 27.84 1.01
N ARG A 200 4.72 28.31 2.25
CA ARG A 200 5.85 28.20 3.18
C ARG A 200 5.97 26.82 3.82
N LEU A 201 4.84 26.21 4.20
CA LEU A 201 4.82 25.01 5.05
C LEU A 201 4.85 23.71 4.24
N LEU A 202 4.27 23.64 3.03
CA LEU A 202 4.19 22.41 2.27
C LEU A 202 5.56 21.73 2.06
N PRO A 203 6.61 22.42 1.59
CA PRO A 203 7.92 21.80 1.43
C PRO A 203 8.54 21.36 2.76
N VAL A 204 8.35 22.15 3.83
CA VAL A 204 8.87 21.82 5.18
C VAL A 204 8.19 20.59 5.75
N LEU A 205 6.87 20.48 5.65
CA LEU A 205 6.10 19.34 6.11
C LEU A 205 6.50 18.06 5.38
N ARG A 206 6.67 18.15 4.07
CA ARG A 206 7.14 17.00 3.27
C ARG A 206 8.51 16.51 3.73
N GLN A 207 9.46 17.44 3.91
CA GLN A 207 10.79 17.12 4.40
C GLN A 207 10.74 16.47 5.81
N SER A 208 9.88 16.97 6.70
CA SER A 208 9.70 16.41 8.04
C SER A 208 9.19 14.98 8.01
N LEU A 209 8.28 14.64 7.08
CA LEU A 209 7.78 13.28 6.90
C LEU A 209 8.85 12.31 6.40
N GLN A 210 9.82 12.79 5.60
CA GLN A 210 10.93 11.99 5.08
C GLN A 210 12.07 11.83 6.10
N THR A 211 12.16 12.73 7.08
CA THR A 211 13.19 12.65 8.13
C THR A 211 12.91 11.46 9.05
N PRO A 212 13.91 10.59 9.30
CA PRO A 212 13.76 9.49 10.25
C PRO A 212 13.35 9.99 11.63
N ASP A 213 12.33 9.37 12.21
CA ASP A 213 11.81 9.71 13.51
C ASP A 213 11.61 8.43 14.34
N PRO A 214 12.32 8.29 15.47
CA PRO A 214 12.22 7.12 16.34
C PRO A 214 10.80 6.83 16.86
N ALA A 215 9.95 7.85 16.99
CA ALA A 215 8.57 7.70 17.45
C ALA A 215 7.73 6.80 16.53
N TYR A 216 8.11 6.68 15.25
CA TYR A 216 7.43 5.84 14.25
C TYR A 216 8.13 4.50 14.01
N ARG A 217 9.00 4.08 14.93
CA ARG A 217 9.73 2.81 14.87
C ARG A 217 9.72 2.12 16.22
N ARG A 218 9.67 0.81 16.18
CA ARG A 218 9.74 -0.04 17.36
C ARG A 218 11.06 -0.76 17.39
N LEU A 219 11.77 -0.67 18.51
CA LEU A 219 12.96 -1.49 18.77
C LEU A 219 12.51 -2.93 19.07
N ILE A 220 13.01 -3.89 18.29
CA ILE A 220 12.67 -5.31 18.41
C ILE A 220 13.86 -6.17 18.85
N GLY A 221 15.05 -5.58 18.98
CA GLY A 221 16.29 -6.19 19.43
C GLY A 221 17.44 -5.19 19.33
N PRO A 222 18.63 -5.51 19.84
CA PRO A 222 19.79 -4.63 19.78
C PRO A 222 20.09 -4.21 18.32
N GLY A 223 19.91 -2.92 18.03
CA GLY A 223 20.12 -2.34 16.70
C GLY A 223 19.05 -2.64 15.65
N TRP A 224 18.04 -3.47 15.96
CA TRP A 224 16.97 -3.84 15.05
C TRP A 224 15.69 -3.07 15.34
N MET A 225 15.11 -2.51 14.31
CA MET A 225 13.86 -1.75 14.36
C MET A 225 12.84 -2.30 13.37
N SER A 226 11.57 -2.22 13.74
CA SER A 226 10.44 -2.49 12.84
C SER A 226 9.48 -1.30 12.81
N GLY A 227 8.49 -1.34 11.92
CA GLY A 227 7.35 -0.43 11.98
C GLY A 227 6.50 -0.63 13.25
N LEU A 228 5.60 0.30 13.50
CA LEU A 228 4.63 0.22 14.61
C LEU A 228 3.63 -0.93 14.35
N ASP A 229 2.94 -1.36 15.41
CA ASP A 229 2.06 -2.54 15.34
C ASP A 229 0.88 -2.37 14.38
N HIS A 230 0.45 -1.13 14.13
CA HIS A 230 -0.64 -0.80 13.20
C HIS A 230 -0.17 -0.44 11.77
N ILE A 231 1.05 -0.83 11.40
CA ILE A 231 1.53 -0.68 10.01
C ILE A 231 0.56 -1.36 9.04
N GLY A 232 0.26 -0.68 7.94
CA GLY A 232 -0.69 -1.16 6.94
C GLY A 232 -2.16 -1.03 7.31
N ARG A 233 -2.48 -0.72 8.58
CA ARG A 233 -3.81 -0.36 9.10
C ARG A 233 -3.69 0.83 10.02
N PHE A 234 -3.52 2.00 9.43
CA PHE A 234 -3.10 3.21 10.13
C PHE A 234 -4.24 3.87 10.92
N GLY A 235 -5.48 3.64 10.53
CA GLY A 235 -6.63 4.23 11.19
C GLY A 235 -6.55 5.76 11.20
N ARG A 236 -6.53 6.36 12.40
CA ARG A 236 -6.42 7.82 12.60
C ARG A 236 -4.98 8.33 12.67
N ASP A 237 -3.97 7.47 12.57
CA ASP A 237 -2.57 7.90 12.56
C ASP A 237 -2.14 8.34 11.14
N HIS A 238 -2.67 9.48 10.72
CA HIS A 238 -2.43 10.05 9.40
C HIS A 238 -0.96 10.40 9.17
N ALA A 239 -0.22 10.77 10.23
CA ALA A 239 1.19 11.10 10.13
C ALA A 239 2.04 9.84 9.85
N TYR A 240 1.77 8.74 10.57
CA TYR A 240 2.44 7.48 10.30
C TYR A 240 2.10 6.94 8.92
N ARG A 241 0.83 6.98 8.52
CA ARG A 241 0.39 6.62 7.16
C ARG A 241 1.17 7.37 6.08
N ALA A 242 1.28 8.70 6.22
CA ALA A 242 2.02 9.54 5.27
C ALA A 242 3.51 9.17 5.19
N ARG A 243 4.15 8.87 6.34
CA ARG A 243 5.55 8.41 6.39
C ARG A 243 5.74 7.07 5.69
N ILE A 244 4.84 6.12 5.92
CA ILE A 244 4.89 4.80 5.26
C ILE A 244 4.58 4.93 3.76
N ALA A 245 3.68 5.79 3.35
CA ALA A 245 3.42 6.07 1.93
C ALA A 245 4.68 6.60 1.20
N LEU A 246 5.52 7.39 1.89
CA LEU A 246 6.77 7.91 1.32
C LEU A 246 7.94 6.92 1.35
N GLY A 247 8.00 6.03 2.34
CA GLY A 247 9.17 5.19 2.59
C GLY A 247 8.95 3.68 2.53
N GLY A 248 7.70 3.22 2.45
CA GLY A 248 7.33 1.79 2.48
C GLY A 248 5.94 1.55 1.90
N LEU A 249 5.63 2.24 0.80
CA LEU A 249 4.33 2.18 0.13
C LEU A 249 3.87 0.74 -0.11
N GLY A 250 2.62 0.45 0.22
CA GLY A 250 2.03 -0.87 0.07
C GLY A 250 2.44 -1.85 1.17
N ALA A 251 2.84 -1.35 2.35
CA ALA A 251 3.14 -2.19 3.50
C ALA A 251 1.93 -3.06 3.87
N LEU A 252 2.20 -4.33 4.14
CA LEU A 252 1.20 -5.28 4.64
C LEU A 252 0.97 -5.07 6.15
N PRO A 253 -0.21 -5.45 6.66
CA PRO A 253 -0.45 -5.50 8.10
C PRO A 253 0.56 -6.42 8.81
N ARG A 254 0.87 -6.08 10.06
CA ARG A 254 1.90 -6.77 10.86
C ARG A 254 1.70 -8.28 10.98
N GLU A 255 0.45 -8.73 11.05
CA GLU A 255 0.11 -10.14 11.11
C GLU A 255 0.41 -10.92 9.81
N GLU A 256 0.61 -10.18 8.71
CA GLU A 256 0.97 -10.77 7.42
C GLU A 256 2.46 -10.63 7.11
N ALA A 257 3.07 -9.49 7.47
CA ALA A 257 4.49 -9.26 7.22
C ALA A 257 5.13 -8.38 8.30
N ILE A 258 6.31 -8.78 8.76
CA ILE A 258 7.13 -7.98 9.66
C ILE A 258 8.37 -7.52 8.89
N TYR A 259 8.56 -6.21 8.83
CA TYR A 259 9.72 -5.58 8.22
C TYR A 259 10.70 -5.16 9.32
N ALA A 260 11.81 -5.89 9.44
CA ALA A 260 12.89 -5.57 10.37
C ALA A 260 14.05 -4.91 9.62
N SER A 261 14.65 -3.89 10.22
CA SER A 261 15.79 -3.17 9.64
C SER A 261 16.84 -2.92 10.69
N ALA A 262 18.13 -3.10 10.33
CA ALA A 262 19.25 -2.70 11.12
C ALA A 262 20.20 -1.82 10.31
N TYR A 263 20.81 -0.84 10.96
CA TYR A 263 21.76 0.10 10.37
C TYR A 263 23.10 0.12 11.10
N ILE A 264 23.17 -0.59 12.23
CA ILE A 264 24.35 -0.72 13.09
C ILE A 264 24.60 -2.20 13.39
N ASP A 265 25.85 -2.53 13.66
CA ASP A 265 26.25 -3.86 14.12
C ASP A 265 26.06 -4.03 15.64
N GLY A 266 26.47 -5.19 16.17
CA GLY A 266 26.37 -5.50 17.60
C GLY A 266 27.26 -4.63 18.51
N HIS A 267 28.17 -3.85 17.94
CA HIS A 267 29.02 -2.89 18.66
C HIS A 267 28.53 -1.44 18.51
N GLY A 268 27.43 -1.21 17.81
CA GLY A 268 26.86 0.11 17.57
C GLY A 268 27.51 0.87 16.41
N ALA A 269 28.45 0.25 15.67
CA ALA A 269 29.04 0.85 14.48
C ALA A 269 28.08 0.74 13.27
N ARG A 270 28.07 1.76 12.40
CA ARG A 270 27.28 1.73 11.18
C ARG A 270 27.68 0.57 10.28
N LEU A 271 26.70 -0.13 9.72
CA LEU A 271 26.95 -1.15 8.70
C LEU A 271 27.56 -0.50 7.44
N SER A 272 28.55 -1.19 6.86
CA SER A 272 29.28 -0.74 5.67
C SER A 272 29.42 -1.90 4.69
N GLY A 273 29.22 -1.64 3.41
CA GLY A 273 29.43 -2.63 2.33
C GLY A 273 30.89 -3.10 2.17
N SER A 274 31.86 -2.43 2.84
CA SER A 274 33.26 -2.82 2.86
C SER A 274 33.61 -3.83 3.97
N ALA A 275 32.66 -4.16 4.85
CA ALA A 275 32.86 -5.07 5.97
C ALA A 275 32.05 -6.36 5.81
N SER A 276 32.51 -7.43 6.45
CA SER A 276 31.78 -8.70 6.53
C SER A 276 31.07 -8.81 7.87
N TYR A 277 29.83 -9.25 7.84
CA TYR A 277 28.99 -9.40 9.03
C TYR A 277 28.48 -10.83 9.18
N ARG A 278 28.23 -11.22 10.41
CA ARG A 278 27.54 -12.48 10.74
C ARG A 278 26.22 -12.17 11.42
N LEU A 279 25.13 -12.57 10.79
CA LEU A 279 23.79 -12.53 11.39
C LEU A 279 23.48 -13.92 11.98
N ARG A 280 23.07 -13.94 13.24
CA ARG A 280 22.51 -15.15 13.85
C ARG A 280 21.00 -15.05 13.80
N VAL A 281 20.40 -15.97 13.07
CA VAL A 281 18.94 -16.09 12.95
C VAL A 281 18.49 -17.24 13.86
N PRO A 282 17.50 -17.04 14.77
CA PRO A 282 16.92 -18.14 15.55
C PRO A 282 16.34 -19.22 14.64
N ALA A 283 16.48 -20.48 15.05
CA ALA A 283 15.96 -21.59 14.26
C ALA A 283 14.40 -21.68 14.28
N ASP A 284 13.79 -21.11 15.33
CA ASP A 284 12.37 -21.12 15.63
C ASP A 284 11.69 -19.79 15.32
N LEU A 285 12.05 -19.15 14.20
CA LEU A 285 11.35 -17.94 13.77
C LEU A 285 9.85 -18.21 13.64
N PRO A 286 8.99 -17.36 14.25
CA PRO A 286 7.54 -17.55 14.22
C PRO A 286 6.94 -17.09 12.88
N VAL A 287 7.37 -17.71 11.79
CA VAL A 287 6.89 -17.42 10.44
C VAL A 287 6.29 -18.67 9.82
N SER A 288 5.11 -18.54 9.22
CA SER A 288 4.42 -19.65 8.54
C SER A 288 4.59 -19.62 7.02
N GLY A 289 5.04 -18.51 6.46
CA GLY A 289 5.29 -18.34 5.03
C GLY A 289 6.79 -18.51 4.71
N PHE A 290 7.51 -17.41 4.67
CA PHE A 290 8.95 -17.37 4.42
C PHE A 290 9.59 -16.20 5.17
N TRP A 291 10.90 -16.20 5.23
CA TRP A 291 11.68 -15.03 5.61
C TRP A 291 12.81 -14.80 4.60
N SER A 292 13.25 -13.58 4.48
CA SER A 292 14.37 -13.22 3.62
C SER A 292 15.23 -12.15 4.27
N LEU A 293 16.49 -12.05 3.81
CA LEU A 293 17.43 -11.03 4.21
C LEU A 293 17.93 -10.31 2.95
N SER A 294 17.69 -9.02 2.87
CA SER A 294 18.20 -8.18 1.79
C SER A 294 19.14 -7.10 2.33
N MET A 295 20.21 -6.82 1.63
CA MET A 295 21.13 -5.71 1.89
C MET A 295 20.98 -4.67 0.78
N TYR A 296 20.87 -3.39 1.16
CA TYR A 296 20.68 -2.26 0.25
C TYR A 296 21.78 -1.22 0.40
#